data_c3786447d96f11258d1bb745675fd005
#
_entry.id   c3786447d96f11258d1bb745675fd005
#
_cell.length_a   1.000
_cell.length_b   1.000
_cell.length_c   1.000
_cell.angle_alpha   90.00
_cell.angle_beta   90.00
_cell.angle_gamma   90.00
#
_symmetry.space_group_name_H-M   'P 1'
#
loop_
_entity.id
_entity.type
_entity.pdbx_description
1 polymer ?
#
loop_
_entity_poly.entity_id
_entity_poly.type
_entity_poly.pdbx_seq_one_letter_code
_entity_poly.pdbx_strand_id
1 'polypeptide(L)'
;KLKGELEDAAFPYAYPKEYAQVEEIIKEKKELYEKNLKEVSEKLKKELEKNKIKFIEIDYRIKHKYSLYQKLLKYDMDIDKIYDIVALRIVVNTVEDCYRVLGLIHSIWNPLPGRIKDFIAIPKPNGYRSIHTTVFTGLGGVAEIQIRTKEMHTEAAYGIAAHFAYKEQGVKKTKDDKDKFKWIEELKELNYSPGDPKSFIDHLKMDFFNNRIFIFTPKGDVVDLPEDSSPIDFAYSIHTDIGNHISGAKINSKMSHIFTKLKNGDIVEIITKKDSRPSSKWLEYVKTSVAKK
;
A
#
# COMPACT_ATOMS: atom_id res chain seq x y z
N LYS A 1 -6.82 -11.78 -4.14
CA LYS A 1 -8.22 -12.22 -4.11
C LYS A 1 -8.38 -13.46 -3.26
N LEU A 2 -7.76 -14.60 -3.60
CA LEU A 2 -7.90 -15.89 -2.89
C LEU A 2 -7.57 -15.80 -1.38
N LYS A 3 -6.48 -15.09 -0.99
CA LYS A 3 -6.11 -14.89 0.42
C LYS A 3 -7.26 -14.29 1.22
N GLY A 4 -7.86 -13.19 0.75
CA GLY A 4 -8.96 -12.54 1.47
C GLY A 4 -10.22 -13.40 1.56
N GLU A 5 -10.51 -14.20 0.53
CA GLU A 5 -11.62 -15.15 0.54
C GLU A 5 -11.41 -16.27 1.56
N LEU A 6 -10.17 -16.79 1.67
CA LEU A 6 -9.81 -17.80 2.66
C LEU A 6 -9.81 -17.24 4.10
N GLU A 7 -9.30 -16.01 4.28
CA GLU A 7 -9.34 -15.32 5.57
C GLU A 7 -10.78 -15.07 6.03
N ASP A 8 -11.67 -14.62 5.13
CA ASP A 8 -13.08 -14.41 5.44
C ASP A 8 -13.80 -15.73 5.76
N ALA A 9 -13.48 -16.82 5.06
CA ALA A 9 -14.04 -18.15 5.33
C ALA A 9 -13.58 -18.73 6.68
N ALA A 10 -12.35 -18.48 7.09
CA ALA A 10 -11.79 -18.94 8.35
C ALA A 10 -12.22 -18.07 9.55
N PHE A 11 -12.56 -16.80 9.32
CA PHE A 11 -12.81 -15.81 10.36
C PHE A 11 -13.90 -16.21 11.36
N PRO A 12 -15.10 -16.71 10.96
CA PRO A 12 -16.14 -17.10 11.90
C PRO A 12 -15.74 -18.27 12.82
N TYR A 13 -14.81 -19.12 12.40
CA TYR A 13 -14.33 -20.26 13.17
C TYR A 13 -13.16 -19.90 14.09
N ALA A 14 -12.25 -19.04 13.62
CA ALA A 14 -11.08 -18.64 14.38
C ALA A 14 -11.38 -17.56 15.43
N TYR A 15 -12.33 -16.67 15.16
CA TYR A 15 -12.68 -15.52 15.99
C TYR A 15 -14.21 -15.30 15.98
N PRO A 16 -15.03 -16.20 16.55
CA PRO A 16 -16.49 -16.16 16.40
C PRO A 16 -17.15 -14.92 17.01
N LYS A 17 -16.64 -14.42 18.14
CA LYS A 17 -17.18 -13.22 18.82
C LYS A 17 -16.91 -11.97 18.00
N GLU A 18 -15.69 -11.81 17.54
CA GLU A 18 -15.23 -10.68 16.75
C GLU A 18 -15.89 -10.67 15.35
N TYR A 19 -16.12 -11.85 14.79
CA TYR A 19 -16.87 -12.00 13.55
C TYR A 19 -18.29 -11.46 13.68
N ALA A 20 -19.01 -11.85 14.76
CA ALA A 20 -20.36 -11.37 15.02
C ALA A 20 -20.41 -9.83 15.18
N GLN A 21 -19.46 -9.25 15.90
CA GLN A 21 -19.34 -7.79 16.06
C GLN A 21 -19.12 -7.09 14.71
N VAL A 22 -18.21 -7.61 13.89
CA VAL A 22 -17.94 -7.05 12.55
C VAL A 22 -19.15 -7.18 11.63
N GLU A 23 -19.89 -8.29 11.70
CA GLU A 23 -21.13 -8.48 10.92
C GLU A 23 -22.19 -7.45 11.30
N GLU A 24 -22.38 -7.20 12.60
CA GLU A 24 -23.34 -6.21 13.09
C GLU A 24 -22.98 -4.80 12.60
N ILE A 25 -21.72 -4.39 12.77
CA ILE A 25 -21.22 -3.11 12.30
C ILE A 25 -21.41 -2.96 10.77
N ILE A 26 -21.10 -3.99 10.00
CA ILE A 26 -21.28 -3.95 8.54
C ILE A 26 -22.77 -3.81 8.20
N LYS A 27 -23.63 -4.59 8.86
CA LYS A 27 -25.08 -4.59 8.60
C LYS A 27 -25.71 -3.23 8.84
N GLU A 28 -25.39 -2.56 9.95
CA GLU A 28 -25.90 -1.23 10.28
C GLU A 28 -25.52 -0.16 9.25
N LYS A 29 -24.30 -0.22 8.75
CA LYS A 29 -23.76 0.82 7.86
C LYS A 29 -23.85 0.46 6.36
N LYS A 30 -24.09 -0.80 6.01
CA LYS A 30 -24.06 -1.28 4.64
C LYS A 30 -25.06 -0.56 3.74
N GLU A 31 -26.30 -0.47 4.16
CA GLU A 31 -27.37 0.19 3.37
C GLU A 31 -27.07 1.66 3.11
N LEU A 32 -26.57 2.36 4.13
CA LEU A 32 -26.18 3.76 4.00
C LEU A 32 -25.01 3.94 3.04
N TYR A 33 -23.99 3.10 3.15
CA TYR A 33 -22.83 3.16 2.27
C TYR A 33 -23.18 2.78 0.82
N GLU A 34 -23.99 1.74 0.61
CA GLU A 34 -24.43 1.32 -0.73
C GLU A 34 -25.25 2.41 -1.42
N LYS A 35 -26.17 3.06 -0.69
CA LYS A 35 -26.95 4.19 -1.22
C LYS A 35 -26.05 5.34 -1.63
N ASN A 36 -25.17 5.78 -0.73
CA ASN A 36 -24.26 6.90 -0.99
C ASN A 36 -23.34 6.60 -2.17
N LEU A 37 -22.80 5.39 -2.26
CA LEU A 37 -21.89 5.00 -3.37
C LEU A 37 -22.63 4.92 -4.71
N LYS A 38 -23.89 4.48 -4.71
CA LYS A 38 -24.70 4.48 -5.93
C LYS A 38 -24.87 5.90 -6.46
N GLU A 39 -25.22 6.85 -5.59
CA GLU A 39 -25.37 8.27 -5.95
C GLU A 39 -24.04 8.87 -6.45
N VAL A 40 -22.92 8.55 -5.75
CA VAL A 40 -21.56 8.96 -6.17
C VAL A 40 -21.21 8.39 -7.53
N SER A 41 -21.48 7.10 -7.76
CA SER A 41 -21.22 6.42 -9.03
C SER A 41 -22.01 7.01 -10.18
N GLU A 42 -23.31 7.27 -9.98
CA GLU A 42 -24.17 7.84 -11.02
C GLU A 42 -23.74 9.28 -11.37
N LYS A 43 -23.42 10.10 -10.36
CA LYS A 43 -22.90 11.44 -10.57
C LYS A 43 -21.58 11.43 -11.32
N LEU A 44 -20.67 10.53 -10.92
CA LEU A 44 -19.36 10.39 -11.55
C LEU A 44 -19.47 9.93 -13.00
N LYS A 45 -20.34 8.97 -13.32
CA LYS A 45 -20.60 8.51 -14.70
C LYS A 45 -21.04 9.67 -15.58
N LYS A 46 -22.01 10.46 -15.14
CA LYS A 46 -22.51 11.64 -15.88
C LYS A 46 -21.39 12.65 -16.16
N GLU A 47 -20.57 12.93 -15.16
CA GLU A 47 -19.47 13.89 -15.33
C GLU A 47 -18.34 13.35 -16.20
N LEU A 48 -18.02 12.05 -16.16
CA LEU A 48 -17.06 11.40 -17.06
C LEU A 48 -17.52 11.49 -18.51
N GLU A 49 -18.79 11.20 -18.80
CA GLU A 49 -19.40 11.30 -20.13
C GLU A 49 -19.38 12.73 -20.65
N LYS A 50 -19.79 13.70 -19.82
CA LYS A 50 -19.77 15.13 -20.15
C LYS A 50 -18.36 15.64 -20.51
N ASN A 51 -17.35 15.16 -19.79
CA ASN A 51 -15.94 15.52 -20.04
C ASN A 51 -15.25 14.62 -21.08
N LYS A 52 -16.00 13.74 -21.76
CA LYS A 52 -15.49 12.82 -22.80
C LYS A 52 -14.33 11.95 -22.32
N ILE A 53 -14.34 11.56 -21.03
CA ILE A 53 -13.36 10.61 -20.46
C ILE A 53 -13.94 9.22 -20.58
N LYS A 54 -13.27 8.37 -21.38
CA LYS A 54 -13.69 6.98 -21.58
C LYS A 54 -13.29 6.13 -20.37
N PHE A 55 -14.22 5.37 -19.85
CA PHE A 55 -13.98 4.37 -18.81
C PHE A 55 -14.45 3.00 -19.27
N ILE A 56 -13.89 1.94 -18.72
CA ILE A 56 -14.24 0.55 -19.02
C ILE A 56 -15.31 0.09 -18.05
N GLU A 57 -15.11 0.35 -16.76
CA GLU A 57 -15.94 -0.15 -15.68
C GLU A 57 -15.92 0.79 -14.49
N ILE A 58 -17.05 0.90 -13.80
CA ILE A 58 -17.16 1.49 -12.47
C ILE A 58 -17.89 0.49 -11.60
N ASP A 59 -17.22 -0.06 -10.61
CA ASP A 59 -17.77 -1.05 -9.70
C ASP A 59 -17.53 -0.69 -8.22
N TYR A 60 -18.17 -1.42 -7.32
CA TYR A 60 -17.99 -1.29 -5.89
C TYR A 60 -17.08 -2.38 -5.38
N ARG A 61 -16.23 -2.04 -4.44
CA ARG A 61 -15.45 -3.00 -3.68
C ARG A 61 -15.81 -2.91 -2.21
N ILE A 62 -16.32 -4.00 -1.68
CA ILE A 62 -16.48 -4.17 -0.24
C ILE A 62 -15.19 -4.79 0.31
N LYS A 63 -14.70 -4.25 1.41
CA LYS A 63 -13.51 -4.77 2.08
C LYS A 63 -13.83 -6.12 2.72
N HIS A 64 -12.88 -7.06 2.65
CA HIS A 64 -12.97 -8.34 3.33
C HIS A 64 -13.19 -8.16 4.82
N LYS A 65 -14.09 -8.96 5.42
CA LYS A 65 -14.50 -8.85 6.83
C LYS A 65 -13.31 -8.97 7.77
N TYR A 66 -12.43 -9.95 7.55
CA TYR A 66 -11.22 -10.11 8.35
C TYR A 66 -10.26 -8.92 8.20
N SER A 67 -10.10 -8.39 6.98
CA SER A 67 -9.29 -7.19 6.76
C SER A 67 -9.90 -5.94 7.42
N LEU A 68 -11.22 -5.86 7.54
CA LEU A 68 -11.90 -4.80 8.29
C LEU A 68 -11.65 -4.96 9.78
N TYR A 69 -11.78 -6.17 10.32
CA TYR A 69 -11.46 -6.47 11.72
C TYR A 69 -10.04 -6.08 12.10
N GLN A 70 -9.04 -6.46 11.29
CA GLN A 70 -7.64 -6.05 11.49
C GLN A 70 -7.46 -4.53 11.51
N LYS A 71 -8.29 -3.81 10.76
CA LYS A 71 -8.28 -2.34 10.77
C LYS A 71 -8.96 -1.76 12.00
N LEU A 72 -10.09 -2.32 12.40
CA LEU A 72 -10.81 -1.94 13.61
C LEU A 72 -9.91 -2.04 14.85
N LEU A 73 -9.12 -3.11 14.97
CA LEU A 73 -8.14 -3.25 16.05
C LEU A 73 -7.12 -2.11 16.10
N LYS A 74 -6.72 -1.55 14.94
CA LYS A 74 -5.77 -0.42 14.87
C LYS A 74 -6.39 0.93 15.27
N TYR A 75 -7.70 1.03 15.24
CA TYR A 75 -8.45 2.25 15.53
C TYR A 75 -9.35 2.11 16.75
N ASP A 76 -8.96 1.23 17.71
CA ASP A 76 -9.68 1.00 18.97
C ASP A 76 -11.16 0.64 18.75
N MET A 77 -11.46 -0.16 17.73
CA MET A 77 -12.80 -0.56 17.29
C MET A 77 -13.70 0.61 16.83
N ASP A 78 -13.12 1.77 16.57
CA ASP A 78 -13.83 2.96 16.08
C ASP A 78 -14.02 2.88 14.57
N ILE A 79 -15.23 2.52 14.13
CA ILE A 79 -15.61 2.39 12.73
C ILE A 79 -15.60 3.73 11.97
N ASP A 80 -15.85 4.83 12.66
CA ASP A 80 -15.96 6.16 12.05
C ASP A 80 -14.59 6.69 11.58
N LYS A 81 -13.50 6.08 12.03
CA LYS A 81 -12.14 6.34 11.53
C LYS A 81 -11.78 5.52 10.29
N ILE A 82 -12.64 4.59 9.85
CA ILE A 82 -12.38 3.71 8.71
C ILE A 82 -13.21 4.17 7.51
N TYR A 83 -12.55 4.82 6.55
CA TYR A 83 -13.21 5.41 5.36
C TYR A 83 -13.21 4.49 4.14
N ASP A 84 -12.57 3.31 4.21
CA ASP A 84 -12.39 2.37 3.08
C ASP A 84 -13.13 1.04 3.27
N ILE A 85 -14.25 1.05 4.00
CA ILE A 85 -15.12 -0.12 4.18
C ILE A 85 -15.69 -0.53 2.83
N VAL A 86 -16.20 0.45 2.10
CA VAL A 86 -16.64 0.30 0.72
C VAL A 86 -15.93 1.35 -0.12
N ALA A 87 -15.39 0.94 -1.25
CA ALA A 87 -14.68 1.81 -2.18
C ALA A 87 -15.31 1.73 -3.57
N LEU A 88 -15.34 2.85 -4.28
CA LEU A 88 -15.64 2.91 -5.69
C LEU A 88 -14.36 2.63 -6.47
N ARG A 89 -14.46 1.80 -7.50
CA ARG A 89 -13.33 1.50 -8.38
C ARG A 89 -13.66 1.88 -9.81
N ILE A 90 -12.73 2.61 -10.42
CA ILE A 90 -12.84 3.06 -11.81
C ILE A 90 -11.71 2.43 -12.61
N VAL A 91 -12.07 1.75 -13.68
CA VAL A 91 -11.12 1.15 -14.62
C VAL A 91 -11.14 1.95 -15.92
N VAL A 92 -9.98 2.43 -16.34
CA VAL A 92 -9.77 3.21 -17.57
C VAL A 92 -8.76 2.53 -18.50
N ASN A 93 -8.54 3.11 -19.70
CA ASN A 93 -7.65 2.50 -20.68
C ASN A 93 -6.18 2.85 -20.45
N THR A 94 -5.87 4.11 -20.09
CA THR A 94 -4.51 4.64 -20.05
C THR A 94 -4.16 5.25 -18.69
N VAL A 95 -2.86 5.38 -18.42
CA VAL A 95 -2.37 6.08 -17.21
C VAL A 95 -2.77 7.56 -17.25
N GLU A 96 -2.73 8.19 -18.42
CA GLU A 96 -3.18 9.57 -18.60
C GLU A 96 -4.65 9.72 -18.17
N ASP A 97 -5.53 8.80 -18.58
CA ASP A 97 -6.92 8.82 -18.17
C ASP A 97 -7.09 8.65 -16.66
N CYS A 98 -6.20 7.92 -15.99
CA CYS A 98 -6.22 7.83 -14.51
C CYS A 98 -6.07 9.21 -13.87
N TYR A 99 -5.12 10.01 -14.32
CA TYR A 99 -4.91 11.36 -13.78
C TYR A 99 -5.99 12.35 -14.21
N ARG A 100 -6.54 12.22 -15.40
CA ARG A 100 -7.70 13.01 -15.84
C ARG A 100 -8.93 12.73 -14.95
N VAL A 101 -9.19 11.47 -14.65
CA VAL A 101 -10.26 11.06 -13.73
C VAL A 101 -10.02 11.60 -12.33
N LEU A 102 -8.79 11.53 -11.81
CA LEU A 102 -8.44 12.11 -10.50
C LEU A 102 -8.76 13.61 -10.46
N GLY A 103 -8.32 14.38 -11.47
CA GLY A 103 -8.60 15.80 -11.58
C GLY A 103 -10.11 16.10 -11.63
N LEU A 104 -10.87 15.31 -12.40
CA LEU A 104 -12.33 15.44 -12.45
C LEU A 104 -12.98 15.16 -11.09
N ILE A 105 -12.58 14.10 -10.40
CA ILE A 105 -13.09 13.75 -9.06
C ILE A 105 -12.88 14.91 -8.09
N HIS A 106 -11.68 15.49 -8.08
CA HIS A 106 -11.34 16.60 -7.20
C HIS A 106 -12.00 17.93 -7.59
N SER A 107 -12.45 18.08 -8.84
CA SER A 107 -13.29 19.22 -9.24
C SER A 107 -14.75 19.10 -8.77
N ILE A 108 -15.22 17.87 -8.53
CA ILE A 108 -16.59 17.58 -8.09
C ILE A 108 -16.70 17.52 -6.57
N TRP A 109 -15.68 16.96 -5.91
CA TRP A 109 -15.63 16.71 -4.47
C TRP A 109 -14.30 17.10 -3.86
N ASN A 110 -14.33 17.70 -2.71
CA ASN A 110 -13.11 18.06 -1.98
C ASN A 110 -12.40 16.79 -1.46
N PRO A 111 -11.11 16.62 -1.77
CA PRO A 111 -10.34 15.50 -1.22
C PRO A 111 -10.08 15.69 0.27
N LEU A 112 -10.06 14.57 1.00
CA LEU A 112 -9.65 14.54 2.39
C LEU A 112 -8.12 14.76 2.47
N PRO A 113 -7.61 15.77 3.21
CA PRO A 113 -6.18 16.04 3.28
C PRO A 113 -5.36 14.83 3.71
N GLY A 114 -4.23 14.59 3.01
CA GLY A 114 -3.33 13.46 3.31
C GLY A 114 -3.87 12.08 2.94
N ARG A 115 -5.00 12.00 2.21
CA ARG A 115 -5.63 10.73 1.81
C ARG A 115 -5.56 10.44 0.32
N ILE A 116 -4.66 11.12 -0.39
CA ILE A 116 -4.33 10.79 -1.78
C ILE A 116 -3.09 9.90 -1.75
N LYS A 117 -3.14 8.74 -2.41
CA LYS A 117 -2.03 7.80 -2.56
C LYS A 117 -1.88 7.45 -4.03
N ASP A 118 -0.75 7.83 -4.59
CA ASP A 118 -0.42 7.55 -5.98
C ASP A 118 0.52 6.35 -6.08
N PHE A 119 -0.08 5.17 -6.19
CA PHE A 119 0.66 3.92 -6.43
C PHE A 119 0.92 3.65 -7.92
N ILE A 120 0.60 4.60 -8.82
CA ILE A 120 1.03 4.55 -10.21
C ILE A 120 2.45 5.13 -10.30
N ALA A 121 2.65 6.32 -9.72
CA ALA A 121 3.96 6.96 -9.65
C ALA A 121 4.94 6.20 -8.76
N ILE A 122 4.45 5.67 -7.63
CA ILE A 122 5.25 4.92 -6.64
C ILE A 122 4.53 3.58 -6.35
N PRO A 123 4.79 2.54 -7.17
CA PRO A 123 4.17 1.23 -6.98
C PRO A 123 4.52 0.60 -5.65
N LYS A 124 3.62 -0.23 -5.10
CA LYS A 124 3.95 -1.02 -3.92
C LYS A 124 5.00 -2.09 -4.23
N PRO A 125 5.76 -2.61 -3.25
CA PRO A 125 6.77 -3.64 -3.47
C PRO A 125 6.26 -4.88 -4.20
N ASN A 126 4.98 -5.23 -3.99
CA ASN A 126 4.30 -6.34 -4.67
C ASN A 126 3.83 -5.98 -6.09
N GLY A 127 4.25 -4.85 -6.65
CA GLY A 127 3.88 -4.38 -7.98
C GLY A 127 2.45 -3.82 -8.09
N TYR A 128 1.72 -3.66 -6.99
CA TYR A 128 0.38 -3.08 -7.02
C TYR A 128 0.42 -1.61 -7.45
N ARG A 129 -0.41 -1.27 -8.45
CA ARG A 129 -0.55 0.07 -9.02
C ARG A 129 -2.02 0.52 -9.01
N SER A 130 -2.28 1.71 -8.51
CA SER A 130 -3.59 2.39 -8.53
C SER A 130 -3.45 3.78 -7.95
N ILE A 131 -4.30 4.73 -8.30
CA ILE A 131 -4.47 5.97 -7.54
C ILE A 131 -5.62 5.75 -6.55
N HIS A 132 -5.41 6.09 -5.29
CA HIS A 132 -6.44 6.10 -4.27
C HIS A 132 -6.68 7.53 -3.80
N THR A 133 -7.91 7.96 -3.79
CA THR A 133 -8.31 9.24 -3.20
C THR A 133 -9.55 9.05 -2.34
N THR A 134 -9.61 9.78 -1.24
CA THR A 134 -10.78 9.81 -0.37
C THR A 134 -11.39 11.20 -0.44
N VAL A 135 -12.69 11.29 -0.72
CA VAL A 135 -13.38 12.56 -0.97
C VAL A 135 -14.63 12.71 -0.09
N PHE A 136 -14.98 13.96 0.23
CA PHE A 136 -16.24 14.30 0.87
C PHE A 136 -17.35 14.35 -0.18
N THR A 137 -18.36 13.50 -0.06
CA THR A 137 -19.41 13.36 -1.08
C THR A 137 -20.57 14.36 -0.94
N GLY A 138 -20.58 15.15 0.13
CA GLY A 138 -21.63 16.15 0.40
C GLY A 138 -22.92 15.60 1.02
N LEU A 139 -23.06 14.28 1.07
CA LEU A 139 -24.21 13.59 1.69
C LEU A 139 -23.94 13.15 3.14
N GLY A 140 -23.01 13.85 3.81
CA GLY A 140 -22.55 13.48 5.15
C GLY A 140 -21.60 12.29 5.17
N GLY A 141 -21.16 11.80 4.00
CA GLY A 141 -20.29 10.64 3.85
C GLY A 141 -18.94 10.95 3.21
N VAL A 142 -18.05 10.01 3.40
CA VAL A 142 -16.71 9.98 2.79
C VAL A 142 -16.64 8.74 1.90
N ALA A 143 -16.12 8.89 0.68
CA ALA A 143 -15.94 7.77 -0.24
C ALA A 143 -14.47 7.62 -0.65
N GLU A 144 -13.92 6.40 -0.55
CA GLU A 144 -12.66 6.07 -1.18
C GLU A 144 -12.90 5.71 -2.64
N ILE A 145 -12.13 6.31 -3.54
CA ILE A 145 -12.18 6.05 -4.97
C ILE A 145 -10.81 5.53 -5.42
N GLN A 146 -10.82 4.37 -6.08
CA GLN A 146 -9.64 3.71 -6.63
C GLN A 146 -9.67 3.82 -8.15
N ILE A 147 -8.60 4.35 -8.75
CA ILE A 147 -8.50 4.58 -10.18
C ILE A 147 -7.31 3.80 -10.71
N ARG A 148 -7.50 3.02 -11.78
CA ARG A 148 -6.45 2.20 -12.39
C ARG A 148 -6.76 1.82 -13.82
N THR A 149 -5.74 1.43 -14.58
CA THR A 149 -5.95 0.91 -15.93
C THR A 149 -6.48 -0.52 -15.91
N LYS A 150 -6.97 -1.01 -17.06
CA LYS A 150 -7.38 -2.42 -17.25
C LYS A 150 -6.23 -3.37 -16.91
N GLU A 151 -5.01 -3.04 -17.32
CA GLU A 151 -3.81 -3.84 -17.06
C GLU A 151 -3.53 -3.92 -15.56
N MET A 152 -3.49 -2.78 -14.85
CA MET A 152 -3.33 -2.72 -13.40
C MET A 152 -4.44 -3.46 -12.65
N HIS A 153 -5.68 -3.43 -13.21
CA HIS A 153 -6.81 -4.18 -12.65
C HIS A 153 -6.57 -5.69 -12.71
N THR A 154 -6.11 -6.18 -13.86
CA THR A 154 -5.80 -7.60 -14.08
C THR A 154 -4.64 -8.04 -13.19
N GLU A 155 -3.56 -7.25 -13.11
CA GLU A 155 -2.43 -7.51 -12.22
C GLU A 155 -2.86 -7.57 -10.74
N ALA A 156 -3.70 -6.64 -10.29
CA ALA A 156 -4.20 -6.63 -8.92
C ALA A 156 -5.14 -7.81 -8.59
N ALA A 157 -5.85 -8.35 -9.59
CA ALA A 157 -6.76 -9.48 -9.42
C ALA A 157 -6.05 -10.84 -9.39
N TYR A 158 -5.07 -11.03 -10.27
CA TYR A 158 -4.41 -12.32 -10.51
C TYR A 158 -2.95 -12.36 -10.05
N GLY A 159 -2.39 -11.22 -9.66
CA GLY A 159 -0.99 -11.11 -9.23
C GLY A 159 -0.02 -11.50 -10.35
N ILE A 160 1.08 -12.15 -9.98
CA ILE A 160 2.10 -12.62 -10.91
C ILE A 160 1.56 -13.60 -11.96
N ALA A 161 0.51 -14.35 -11.64
CA ALA A 161 -0.11 -15.27 -12.60
C ALA A 161 -0.65 -14.53 -13.84
N ALA A 162 -1.07 -13.27 -13.72
CA ALA A 162 -1.45 -12.46 -14.87
C ALA A 162 -0.29 -12.26 -15.86
N HIS A 163 0.94 -12.11 -15.37
CA HIS A 163 2.11 -11.95 -16.23
C HIS A 163 2.49 -13.22 -16.99
N PHE A 164 2.27 -14.40 -16.42
CA PHE A 164 2.52 -15.67 -17.12
C PHE A 164 1.55 -15.85 -18.29
N ALA A 165 0.28 -15.52 -18.11
CA ALA A 165 -0.74 -15.60 -19.18
C ALA A 165 -0.44 -14.64 -20.35
N TYR A 166 0.09 -13.43 -20.06
CA TYR A 166 0.53 -12.50 -21.11
C TYR A 166 1.82 -12.91 -21.82
N LYS A 167 2.74 -13.63 -21.14
CA LYS A 167 3.98 -14.14 -21.76
C LYS A 167 3.73 -15.19 -22.80
N GLU A 168 2.72 -16.03 -22.66
CA GLU A 168 2.33 -17.02 -23.68
C GLU A 168 1.79 -16.36 -24.97
N GLN A 169 1.41 -15.07 -24.91
CA GLN A 169 0.90 -14.28 -26.05
C GLN A 169 1.97 -13.42 -26.74
N GLY A 170 3.27 -13.59 -26.45
CA GLY A 170 4.37 -13.04 -27.23
C GLY A 170 4.71 -11.56 -27.01
N VAL A 171 4.30 -10.95 -25.90
CA VAL A 171 4.60 -9.54 -25.58
C VAL A 171 6.07 -9.39 -25.09
N LYS A 172 6.82 -8.44 -25.69
CA LYS A 172 8.24 -8.17 -25.37
C LYS A 172 8.43 -7.68 -23.93
N LYS A 173 9.50 -8.16 -23.29
CA LYS A 173 9.93 -7.72 -21.94
C LYS A 173 10.18 -6.22 -21.90
N THR A 174 9.54 -5.52 -20.98
CA THR A 174 9.84 -4.13 -20.65
C THR A 174 10.80 -4.03 -19.46
N LYS A 175 11.43 -2.86 -19.26
CA LYS A 175 12.35 -2.59 -18.14
C LYS A 175 11.69 -2.82 -16.78
N ASP A 176 10.39 -2.53 -16.69
CA ASP A 176 9.50 -2.76 -15.54
C ASP A 176 9.39 -4.23 -15.11
N ASP A 177 9.59 -5.19 -16.02
CA ASP A 177 9.48 -6.61 -15.71
C ASP A 177 10.62 -7.12 -14.81
N LYS A 178 11.81 -6.48 -14.87
CA LYS A 178 12.96 -6.86 -14.04
C LYS A 178 12.74 -6.52 -12.57
N ASP A 179 12.18 -5.34 -12.29
CA ASP A 179 11.92 -4.89 -10.91
C ASP A 179 10.77 -5.68 -10.27
N LYS A 180 9.79 -6.12 -11.08
CA LYS A 180 8.67 -6.95 -10.61
C LYS A 180 9.10 -8.36 -10.16
N PHE A 181 10.24 -8.88 -10.65
CA PHE A 181 10.75 -10.20 -10.25
C PHE A 181 11.79 -10.13 -9.13
N LYS A 182 12.32 -8.95 -8.83
CA LYS A 182 13.34 -8.76 -7.79
C LYS A 182 12.86 -9.26 -6.43
N TRP A 183 11.65 -8.96 -6.04
CA TRP A 183 11.07 -9.43 -4.78
C TRP A 183 10.88 -10.97 -4.72
N ILE A 184 10.70 -11.66 -5.88
CA ILE A 184 10.64 -13.13 -5.91
C ILE A 184 12.05 -13.71 -5.71
N GLU A 185 13.06 -13.04 -6.25
CA GLU A 185 14.45 -13.43 -6.03
C GLU A 185 14.84 -13.23 -4.56
N GLU A 186 14.43 -12.10 -3.97
CA GLU A 186 14.57 -11.84 -2.54
C GLU A 186 13.84 -12.90 -1.68
N LEU A 187 12.63 -13.34 -2.10
CA LEU A 187 11.91 -14.44 -1.46
C LEU A 187 12.64 -15.79 -1.58
N LYS A 188 13.28 -16.06 -2.73
CA LYS A 188 14.08 -17.28 -2.92
C LYS A 188 15.32 -17.28 -2.04
N GLU A 189 15.97 -16.13 -1.89
CA GLU A 189 17.14 -15.98 -1.01
C GLU A 189 16.79 -16.18 0.47
N LEU A 190 15.61 -15.74 0.90
CA LEU A 190 15.10 -15.98 2.26
C LEU A 190 14.83 -17.48 2.55
N ASN A 191 14.52 -18.28 1.53
CA ASN A 191 14.27 -19.71 1.66
C ASN A 191 15.53 -20.56 1.93
N TYR A 192 16.73 -19.98 1.80
CA TYR A 192 17.99 -20.71 2.02
C TYR A 192 18.51 -20.71 3.46
N SER A 193 17.83 -20.05 4.38
CA SER A 193 18.18 -20.14 5.80
C SER A 193 17.42 -21.31 6.43
N PRO A 194 18.08 -22.33 6.98
CA PRO A 194 17.43 -23.44 7.69
C PRO A 194 16.93 -22.92 9.05
N GLY A 195 15.78 -22.29 9.07
CA GLY A 195 15.11 -21.76 10.24
C GLY A 195 13.66 -22.20 10.29
N ASP A 196 13.05 -22.09 11.48
CA ASP A 196 11.66 -22.44 11.76
C ASP A 196 10.70 -21.84 10.70
N PRO A 197 9.78 -22.65 10.10
CA PRO A 197 8.75 -22.17 9.18
C PRO A 197 7.90 -21.01 9.72
N LYS A 198 7.76 -20.90 11.04
CA LYS A 198 7.07 -19.78 11.70
C LYS A 198 7.83 -18.45 11.51
N SER A 199 9.14 -18.45 11.68
CA SER A 199 9.98 -17.27 11.50
C SER A 199 9.96 -16.78 10.06
N PHE A 200 9.93 -17.67 9.08
CA PHE A 200 9.79 -17.35 7.66
C PHE A 200 8.45 -16.66 7.34
N ILE A 201 7.34 -17.20 7.86
CA ILE A 201 6.01 -16.61 7.67
C ILE A 201 5.92 -15.25 8.37
N ASP A 202 6.53 -15.08 9.53
CA ASP A 202 6.51 -13.83 10.26
C ASP A 202 7.38 -12.76 9.61
N HIS A 203 8.54 -13.11 9.04
CA HIS A 203 9.36 -12.20 8.20
C HIS A 203 8.61 -11.80 6.91
N LEU A 204 7.96 -12.74 6.23
CA LEU A 204 7.10 -12.46 5.08
C LEU A 204 5.96 -11.51 5.42
N LYS A 205 5.32 -11.69 6.56
CA LYS A 205 4.24 -10.79 7.02
C LYS A 205 4.78 -9.40 7.36
N MET A 206 5.95 -9.30 7.98
CA MET A 206 6.54 -8.02 8.37
C MET A 206 7.00 -7.20 7.17
N ASP A 207 7.66 -7.81 6.18
CA ASP A 207 8.25 -7.08 5.05
C ASP A 207 7.23 -6.76 3.94
N PHE A 208 6.21 -7.60 3.72
CA PHE A 208 5.30 -7.48 2.56
C PHE A 208 3.90 -6.93 2.87
N PHE A 209 3.44 -7.03 4.12
CA PHE A 209 2.04 -6.70 4.45
C PHE A 209 1.88 -5.53 5.42
N ASN A 210 2.97 -5.01 5.98
CA ASN A 210 2.93 -3.87 6.88
C ASN A 210 2.73 -2.54 6.13
N ASN A 211 2.25 -1.54 6.83
CA ASN A 211 2.22 -0.17 6.35
C ASN A 211 3.64 0.24 5.94
N ARG A 212 3.77 0.83 4.75
CA ARG A 212 5.05 1.27 4.21
C ARG A 212 5.11 2.79 4.23
N ILE A 213 6.32 3.30 4.41
CA ILE A 213 6.65 4.72 4.31
C ILE A 213 7.61 4.95 3.16
N PHE A 214 7.46 6.05 2.46
CA PHE A 214 8.34 6.48 1.39
C PHE A 214 9.23 7.60 1.88
N ILE A 215 10.53 7.34 1.85
CA ILE A 215 11.59 8.24 2.32
C ILE A 215 12.37 8.73 1.10
N PHE A 216 12.73 9.99 1.08
CA PHE A 216 13.44 10.61 -0.02
C PHE A 216 14.92 10.78 0.32
N THR A 217 15.79 10.53 -0.68
CA THR A 217 17.17 11.00 -0.62
C THR A 217 17.21 12.51 -0.93
N PRO A 218 18.29 13.23 -0.56
CA PRO A 218 18.46 14.63 -0.98
C PRO A 218 18.50 14.84 -2.51
N LYS A 219 18.72 13.77 -3.29
CA LYS A 219 18.71 13.77 -4.75
C LYS A 219 17.31 13.53 -5.33
N GLY A 220 16.31 13.23 -4.48
CA GLY A 220 14.94 12.96 -4.90
C GLY A 220 14.63 11.49 -5.17
N ASP A 221 15.58 10.56 -4.98
CA ASP A 221 15.30 9.13 -5.09
C ASP A 221 14.37 8.69 -3.96
N VAL A 222 13.48 7.77 -4.25
CA VAL A 222 12.49 7.26 -3.30
C VAL A 222 12.92 5.89 -2.77
N VAL A 223 12.95 5.76 -1.45
CA VAL A 223 13.22 4.51 -0.75
C VAL A 223 11.96 4.08 -0.01
N ASP A 224 11.49 2.88 -0.30
CA ASP A 224 10.31 2.28 0.33
C ASP A 224 10.75 1.43 1.53
N LEU A 225 10.25 1.77 2.73
CA LEU A 225 10.59 1.11 3.99
C LEU A 225 9.32 0.71 4.78
N PRO A 226 9.41 -0.30 5.66
CA PRO A 226 8.35 -0.58 6.63
C PRO A 226 8.05 0.65 7.51
N GLU A 227 6.81 0.78 7.97
CA GLU A 227 6.46 1.77 8.99
C GLU A 227 7.30 1.55 10.26
N ASP A 228 7.64 2.62 10.96
CA ASP A 228 8.53 2.62 12.12
C ASP A 228 10.02 2.31 11.82
N SER A 229 10.44 2.29 10.56
CA SER A 229 11.86 2.18 10.18
C SER A 229 12.67 3.38 10.66
N SER A 230 13.95 3.14 10.89
CA SER A 230 14.94 4.10 11.36
C SER A 230 15.89 4.56 10.24
N PRO A 231 16.69 5.62 10.44
CA PRO A 231 17.80 5.98 9.54
C PRO A 231 18.79 4.83 9.28
N ILE A 232 18.91 3.86 10.19
CA ILE A 232 19.74 2.68 9.99
C ILE A 232 19.14 1.82 8.89
N ASP A 233 17.81 1.52 8.93
CA ASP A 233 17.11 0.80 7.88
C ASP A 233 17.26 1.48 6.51
N PHE A 234 17.14 2.81 6.51
CA PHE A 234 17.32 3.61 5.30
C PHE A 234 18.74 3.50 4.75
N ALA A 235 19.77 3.57 5.61
CA ALA A 235 21.16 3.45 5.21
C ALA A 235 21.47 2.09 4.57
N TYR A 236 21.01 0.99 5.19
CA TYR A 236 21.18 -0.36 4.66
C TYR A 236 20.38 -0.60 3.37
N SER A 237 19.25 0.06 3.19
CA SER A 237 18.47 -0.05 1.95
C SER A 237 19.14 0.64 0.75
N ILE A 238 19.98 1.64 1.00
CA ILE A 238 20.79 2.28 -0.06
C ILE A 238 21.99 1.39 -0.39
N HIS A 239 22.82 1.04 0.60
CA HIS A 239 23.98 0.18 0.44
C HIS A 239 24.46 -0.32 1.79
N THR A 240 24.87 -1.60 1.88
CA THR A 240 25.38 -2.22 3.11
C THR A 240 26.56 -1.45 3.71
N ASP A 241 27.46 -0.93 2.87
CA ASP A 241 28.60 -0.15 3.33
C ASP A 241 28.20 1.17 4.01
N ILE A 242 27.14 1.84 3.51
CA ILE A 242 26.58 3.03 4.14
C ILE A 242 25.96 2.66 5.48
N GLY A 243 25.22 1.54 5.54
CA GLY A 243 24.66 1.01 6.77
C GLY A 243 25.71 0.70 7.83
N ASN A 244 26.78 0.02 7.44
CA ASN A 244 27.89 -0.35 8.36
C ASN A 244 28.62 0.86 8.94
N HIS A 245 28.65 1.97 8.23
CA HIS A 245 29.41 3.17 8.62
C HIS A 245 28.54 4.35 9.06
N ILE A 246 27.22 4.16 9.25
CA ILE A 246 26.35 5.24 9.71
C ILE A 246 26.80 5.75 11.08
N SER A 247 26.94 7.07 11.20
CA SER A 247 27.31 7.76 12.44
C SER A 247 26.28 8.80 12.87
N GLY A 248 25.41 9.23 11.95
CA GLY A 248 24.36 10.20 12.18
C GLY A 248 23.43 10.29 10.98
N ALA A 249 22.35 11.04 11.15
CA ALA A 249 21.41 11.33 10.08
C ALA A 249 20.88 12.75 10.19
N LYS A 250 20.54 13.35 9.03
CA LYS A 250 19.69 14.55 9.00
C LYS A 250 18.34 14.15 8.42
N ILE A 251 17.28 14.51 9.12
CA ILE A 251 15.91 14.35 8.69
C ILE A 251 15.33 15.74 8.42
N ASN A 252 14.88 16.00 7.19
CA ASN A 252 14.38 17.30 6.76
C ASN A 252 15.37 18.44 7.10
N SER A 253 16.66 18.23 6.77
CA SER A 253 17.80 19.13 7.02
C SER A 253 18.16 19.35 8.48
N LYS A 254 17.53 18.69 9.45
CA LYS A 254 17.84 18.79 10.89
C LYS A 254 18.57 17.54 11.36
N MET A 255 19.63 17.73 12.16
CA MET A 255 20.33 16.61 12.82
C MET A 255 19.34 15.81 13.66
N SER A 256 19.37 14.50 13.50
CA SER A 256 18.49 13.57 14.18
C SER A 256 19.25 12.33 14.63
N HIS A 257 18.71 11.65 15.62
CA HIS A 257 19.30 10.42 16.12
C HIS A 257 19.09 9.27 15.14
N ILE A 258 20.05 8.36 14.99
CA ILE A 258 19.97 7.22 14.06
C ILE A 258 18.85 6.22 14.41
N PHE A 259 18.27 6.31 15.62
CA PHE A 259 17.14 5.50 16.10
C PHE A 259 15.78 6.20 15.96
N THR A 260 15.74 7.42 15.40
CA THR A 260 14.49 8.17 15.19
C THR A 260 13.60 7.43 14.22
N LYS A 261 12.31 7.26 14.54
CA LYS A 261 11.34 6.69 13.61
C LYS A 261 11.09 7.65 12.45
N LEU A 262 11.28 7.17 11.25
CA LEU A 262 11.03 7.91 10.01
C LEU A 262 9.53 7.99 9.72
N LYS A 263 9.13 9.09 9.11
CA LYS A 263 7.75 9.34 8.68
C LYS A 263 7.67 9.42 7.17
N ASN A 264 6.52 9.05 6.63
CA ASN A 264 6.27 9.15 5.20
C ASN A 264 6.52 10.57 4.67
N GLY A 265 7.35 10.69 3.64
CA GLY A 265 7.72 11.99 3.06
C GLY A 265 8.98 12.63 3.63
N ASP A 266 9.63 12.03 4.63
CA ASP A 266 10.89 12.56 5.17
C ASP A 266 12.01 12.52 4.12
N ILE A 267 12.82 13.59 4.09
CA ILE A 267 14.08 13.65 3.33
C ILE A 267 15.21 13.29 4.28
N VAL A 268 15.94 12.21 3.99
CA VAL A 268 16.97 11.66 4.87
C VAL A 268 18.34 11.70 4.21
N GLU A 269 19.28 12.34 4.89
CA GLU A 269 20.71 12.36 4.54
C GLU A 269 21.49 11.56 5.59
N ILE A 270 22.23 10.53 5.15
CA ILE A 270 23.06 9.71 6.04
C ILE A 270 24.45 10.31 6.17
N ILE A 271 24.93 10.37 7.39
CA ILE A 271 26.30 10.79 7.73
C ILE A 271 27.09 9.54 8.10
N THR A 272 28.18 9.28 7.40
CA THR A 272 29.04 8.12 7.65
C THR A 272 30.40 8.52 8.25
N LYS A 273 31.00 7.62 9.03
CA LYS A 273 32.39 7.70 9.51
C LYS A 273 33.08 6.37 9.32
N LYS A 274 34.34 6.37 8.83
CA LYS A 274 35.12 5.14 8.55
C LYS A 274 35.26 4.22 9.77
N ASP A 275 35.33 4.81 10.98
CA ASP A 275 35.51 4.06 12.21
C ASP A 275 34.18 3.63 12.87
N SER A 276 33.04 4.04 12.32
CA SER A 276 31.74 3.59 12.82
C SER A 276 31.55 2.10 12.50
N ARG A 277 30.97 1.37 13.42
CA ARG A 277 30.67 -0.06 13.27
C ARG A 277 29.25 -0.35 13.79
N PRO A 278 28.58 -1.36 13.22
CA PRO A 278 27.29 -1.83 13.72
C PRO A 278 27.39 -2.27 15.19
N SER A 279 26.33 -2.01 15.93
CA SER A 279 26.19 -2.41 17.33
C SER A 279 24.97 -3.32 17.47
N SER A 280 25.06 -4.34 18.32
CA SER A 280 23.94 -5.22 18.65
C SER A 280 22.70 -4.46 19.13
N LYS A 281 22.89 -3.31 19.76
CA LYS A 281 21.79 -2.42 20.16
C LYS A 281 20.92 -1.94 18.97
N TRP A 282 21.47 -1.88 17.75
CA TRP A 282 20.73 -1.44 16.58
C TRP A 282 19.58 -2.41 16.23
N LEU A 283 19.74 -3.70 16.56
CA LEU A 283 18.74 -4.73 16.31
C LEU A 283 17.38 -4.45 16.98
N GLU A 284 17.38 -3.67 18.07
CA GLU A 284 16.14 -3.26 18.76
C GLU A 284 15.33 -2.24 17.95
N TYR A 285 15.98 -1.48 17.08
CA TYR A 285 15.39 -0.34 16.36
C TYR A 285 15.15 -0.60 14.89
N VAL A 286 15.84 -1.57 14.29
CA VAL A 286 15.71 -1.85 12.86
C VAL A 286 14.51 -2.75 12.55
N LYS A 287 13.88 -2.50 11.41
CA LYS A 287 12.69 -3.20 10.92
C LYS A 287 12.97 -4.08 9.71
N THR A 288 13.92 -3.67 8.86
CA THR A 288 14.21 -4.40 7.62
C THR A 288 15.05 -5.65 7.88
N SER A 289 14.84 -6.69 7.08
CA SER A 289 15.63 -7.93 7.11
C SER A 289 17.09 -7.69 6.74
N VAL A 290 17.36 -6.72 5.86
CA VAL A 290 18.72 -6.36 5.43
C VAL A 290 19.53 -5.75 6.57
N ALA A 291 18.92 -4.90 7.40
CA ALA A 291 19.58 -4.27 8.53
C ALA A 291 19.72 -5.21 9.75
N LYS A 292 18.98 -6.34 9.77
CA LYS A 292 19.05 -7.36 10.83
C LYS A 292 20.10 -8.44 10.59
N LYS A 293 20.59 -8.57 9.35
CA LYS A 293 21.71 -9.47 8.98
C LYS A 293 23.06 -8.87 9.36
#